data_7908aa22dd3c8497322839e625237883
#
_entry.id   7908aa22dd3c8497322839e625237883
#
_cell.length_a   1.000
_cell.length_b   1.000
_cell.length_c   1.000
_cell.angle_alpha   90.00
_cell.angle_beta   90.00
_cell.angle_gamma   90.00
#
_symmetry.space_group_name_H-M   'P 1'
#
loop_
_entity.id
_entity.type
_entity.pdbx_description
1 polymer ?
#
loop_
_entity_poly.entity_id
_entity_poly.type
_entity_poly.pdbx_seq_one_letter_code
_entity_poly.pdbx_strand_id
1 'polypeptide(L)'
;MAVLSVRNLETYYGAIMALRGVSIDVEEGEIVTILGANGAGKTTLMKTIAGLMDPEKGTITFLGEPIAGLDPDRVVSKGMALVPEGREVFPYLTIEENLKLGAFTRRDNTADDLELVYSYFPILKERYRQAAGFLSGGQQQMLAIGRGLMARPRLMMLDEPSLGLSPLLTQEIFAIIARLNAEQGVTMLLVEQNAHIALATAHKGYVLETGRIVMSGTTERLRASDDIQEFYLGRSGDQQRDQKRWKRRKTWR
;
A
#
# COMPACT_ATOMS: atom_id res chain seq x y z
N MET A 1 11.36 -13.99 -8.33
CA MET A 1 12.19 -12.91 -8.92
C MET A 1 11.55 -11.60 -8.50
N ALA A 2 12.34 -10.64 -8.00
CA ALA A 2 11.77 -9.38 -7.50
C ALA A 2 11.06 -8.61 -8.63
N VAL A 3 9.78 -8.33 -8.43
CA VAL A 3 8.98 -7.45 -9.31
C VAL A 3 9.36 -6.00 -9.10
N LEU A 4 9.59 -5.62 -7.83
CA LEU A 4 10.08 -4.30 -7.45
C LEU A 4 11.34 -4.43 -6.61
N SER A 5 12.37 -3.68 -6.96
CA SER A 5 13.60 -3.57 -6.17
C SER A 5 13.97 -2.10 -6.00
N VAL A 6 14.08 -1.67 -4.76
CA VAL A 6 14.49 -0.32 -4.36
C VAL A 6 15.81 -0.43 -3.63
N ARG A 7 16.80 0.40 -3.97
CA ARG A 7 18.13 0.39 -3.36
C ARG A 7 18.59 1.78 -2.99
N ASN A 8 18.94 1.95 -1.71
CA ASN A 8 19.52 3.16 -1.14
C ASN A 8 18.77 4.45 -1.52
N LEU A 9 17.43 4.40 -1.51
CA LEU A 9 16.59 5.49 -1.97
C LEU A 9 16.64 6.68 -0.99
N GLU A 10 17.01 7.86 -1.50
CA GLU A 10 17.00 9.13 -0.79
C GLU A 10 16.05 10.10 -1.49
N THR A 11 15.11 10.66 -0.75
CA THR A 11 14.11 11.60 -1.30
C THR A 11 13.92 12.75 -0.33
N TYR A 12 13.74 13.96 -0.86
CA TYR A 12 13.68 15.19 -0.10
C TYR A 12 12.41 15.99 -0.36
N TYR A 13 11.95 16.72 0.64
CA TYR A 13 11.02 17.85 0.53
C TYR A 13 11.82 19.13 0.80
N GLY A 14 12.26 19.82 -0.25
CA GLY A 14 13.17 20.94 -0.11
C GLY A 14 14.45 20.52 0.62
N ALA A 15 14.75 21.11 1.77
CA ALA A 15 15.93 20.75 2.58
C ALA A 15 15.71 19.55 3.53
N ILE A 16 14.49 19.01 3.61
CA ILE A 16 14.15 17.94 4.55
C ILE A 16 14.28 16.59 3.88
N MET A 17 15.22 15.77 4.37
CA MET A 17 15.42 14.40 3.92
C MET A 17 14.33 13.49 4.49
N ALA A 18 13.38 13.08 3.67
CA ALA A 18 12.25 12.23 4.06
C ALA A 18 12.58 10.74 4.00
N LEU A 19 13.33 10.29 2.97
CA LEU A 19 13.85 8.93 2.86
C LEU A 19 15.38 8.95 2.93
N ARG A 20 15.95 8.01 3.69
CA ARG A 20 17.36 8.03 4.10
C ARG A 20 18.05 6.70 3.80
N GLY A 21 18.16 6.35 2.52
CA GLY A 21 18.78 5.12 2.07
C GLY A 21 17.87 3.90 2.22
N VAL A 22 16.59 4.03 1.84
CA VAL A 22 15.61 2.95 1.92
C VAL A 22 15.91 1.88 0.86
N SER A 23 15.90 0.61 1.29
CA SER A 23 16.05 -0.56 0.41
C SER A 23 14.97 -1.59 0.74
N ILE A 24 14.19 -1.99 -0.27
CA ILE A 24 13.12 -3.00 -0.15
C ILE A 24 13.06 -3.84 -1.43
N ASP A 25 12.53 -5.05 -1.30
CA ASP A 25 12.20 -5.96 -2.40
C ASP A 25 10.77 -6.47 -2.26
N VAL A 26 10.07 -6.58 -3.39
CA VAL A 26 8.76 -7.22 -3.51
C VAL A 26 8.87 -8.31 -4.57
N GLU A 27 8.69 -9.57 -4.17
CA GLU A 27 8.70 -10.72 -5.08
C GLU A 27 7.33 -10.88 -5.77
N GLU A 28 7.31 -11.57 -6.91
CA GLU A 28 6.08 -11.83 -7.67
C GLU A 28 5.09 -12.66 -6.84
N GLY A 29 3.82 -12.23 -6.81
CA GLY A 29 2.76 -12.89 -6.06
C GLY A 29 2.79 -12.66 -4.56
N GLU A 30 3.76 -11.88 -4.03
CA GLU A 30 3.78 -11.55 -2.60
C GLU A 30 2.89 -10.35 -2.26
N ILE A 31 2.36 -10.37 -1.04
CA ILE A 31 1.90 -9.18 -0.33
C ILE A 31 3.02 -8.77 0.61
N VAL A 32 3.62 -7.60 0.37
CA VAL A 32 4.64 -7.00 1.24
C VAL A 32 4.05 -5.82 1.96
N THR A 33 4.31 -5.67 3.27
CA THR A 33 3.84 -4.50 4.02
C THR A 33 4.99 -3.62 4.51
N ILE A 34 4.76 -2.31 4.52
CA ILE A 34 5.63 -1.32 5.16
C ILE A 34 4.88 -0.72 6.34
N LEU A 35 5.36 -1.02 7.53
CA LEU A 35 4.83 -0.51 8.78
C LEU A 35 5.59 0.75 9.20
N GLY A 36 4.89 1.69 9.80
CA GLY A 36 5.51 2.89 10.36
C GLY A 36 4.48 3.86 10.91
N ALA A 37 4.90 4.68 11.85
CA ALA A 37 4.07 5.77 12.37
C ALA A 37 3.83 6.86 11.31
N ASN A 38 2.89 7.77 11.59
CA ASN A 38 2.69 8.94 10.75
C ASN A 38 3.98 9.79 10.70
N GLY A 39 4.33 10.26 9.51
CA GLY A 39 5.59 10.98 9.28
C GLY A 39 6.84 10.10 9.15
N ALA A 40 6.73 8.77 9.18
CA ALA A 40 7.87 7.86 8.99
C ALA A 40 8.45 7.89 7.56
N GLY A 41 7.71 8.40 6.57
CA GLY A 41 8.12 8.45 5.16
C GLY A 41 7.37 7.47 4.24
N LYS A 42 6.31 6.80 4.73
CA LYS A 42 5.55 5.77 4.01
C LYS A 42 4.98 6.28 2.68
N THR A 43 4.15 7.31 2.72
CA THR A 43 3.56 7.95 1.53
C THR A 43 4.62 8.53 0.61
N THR A 44 5.73 9.05 1.17
CA THR A 44 6.86 9.53 0.36
C THR A 44 7.48 8.39 -0.44
N LEU A 45 7.68 7.23 0.17
CA LEU A 45 8.20 6.05 -0.52
C LEU A 45 7.27 5.61 -1.65
N MET A 46 5.95 5.55 -1.39
CA MET A 46 4.95 5.21 -2.41
C MET A 46 4.96 6.20 -3.58
N LYS A 47 4.99 7.51 -3.28
CA LYS A 47 5.05 8.57 -4.30
C LYS A 47 6.33 8.52 -5.11
N THR A 48 7.47 8.24 -4.47
CA THR A 48 8.76 8.15 -5.19
C THR A 48 8.79 6.92 -6.11
N ILE A 49 8.27 5.76 -5.66
CA ILE A 49 8.18 4.57 -6.50
C ILE A 49 7.23 4.80 -7.69
N ALA A 50 6.11 5.51 -7.47
CA ALA A 50 5.12 5.81 -8.51
C ALA A 50 5.55 6.92 -9.49
N GLY A 51 6.73 7.54 -9.32
CA GLY A 51 7.21 8.63 -10.18
C GLY A 51 6.55 9.98 -9.89
N LEU A 52 5.84 10.12 -8.76
CA LEU A 52 5.24 11.38 -8.30
C LEU A 52 6.25 12.29 -7.57
N MET A 53 7.41 11.75 -7.25
CA MET A 53 8.55 12.45 -6.65
C MET A 53 9.84 11.85 -7.18
N ASP A 54 10.79 12.70 -7.53
CA ASP A 54 12.10 12.24 -7.97
C ASP A 54 12.98 11.89 -6.76
N PRO A 55 13.68 10.75 -6.79
CA PRO A 55 14.71 10.45 -5.81
C PRO A 55 15.98 11.27 -6.09
N GLU A 56 16.62 11.78 -5.05
CA GLU A 56 17.94 12.42 -5.17
C GLU A 56 19.04 11.36 -5.39
N LYS A 57 18.91 10.20 -4.75
CA LYS A 57 19.82 9.07 -4.88
C LYS A 57 19.10 7.74 -4.77
N GLY A 58 19.78 6.71 -5.23
CA GLY A 58 19.31 5.34 -5.22
C GLY A 58 18.76 4.90 -6.56
N THR A 59 18.27 3.67 -6.60
CA THR A 59 17.70 3.07 -7.80
C THR A 59 16.36 2.43 -7.49
N ILE A 60 15.45 2.49 -8.46
CA ILE A 60 14.17 1.79 -8.43
C ILE A 60 14.10 0.97 -9.71
N THR A 61 13.96 -0.34 -9.57
CA THR A 61 13.83 -1.27 -10.69
C THR A 61 12.49 -1.98 -10.59
N PHE A 62 11.71 -1.94 -11.65
CA PHE A 62 10.43 -2.62 -11.78
C PHE A 62 10.45 -3.59 -12.97
N LEU A 63 10.13 -4.85 -12.75
CA LEU A 63 10.21 -5.93 -13.77
C LEU A 63 11.58 -5.99 -14.47
N GLY A 64 12.67 -5.71 -13.73
CA GLY A 64 14.04 -5.68 -14.26
C GLY A 64 14.44 -4.38 -14.97
N GLU A 65 13.53 -3.42 -15.15
CA GLU A 65 13.80 -2.14 -15.81
C GLU A 65 13.91 -0.99 -14.81
N PRO A 66 14.84 -0.05 -14.98
CA PRO A 66 14.94 1.14 -14.15
C PRO A 66 13.73 2.06 -14.40
N ILE A 67 13.12 2.55 -13.30
CA ILE A 67 11.97 3.46 -13.35
C ILE A 67 12.18 4.75 -12.57
N ALA A 68 13.32 4.93 -11.88
CA ALA A 68 13.61 6.16 -11.15
C ALA A 68 13.64 7.37 -12.11
N GLY A 69 12.92 8.44 -11.77
CA GLY A 69 12.79 9.65 -12.58
C GLY A 69 11.91 9.51 -13.84
N LEU A 70 11.14 8.42 -13.96
CA LEU A 70 10.10 8.33 -14.99
C LEU A 70 8.82 9.04 -14.53
N ASP A 71 8.14 9.70 -15.46
CA ASP A 71 6.83 10.29 -15.23
C ASP A 71 5.80 9.22 -14.80
N PRO A 72 4.81 9.58 -13.98
CA PRO A 72 3.81 8.63 -13.44
C PRO A 72 3.04 7.84 -14.49
N ASP A 73 2.69 8.47 -15.63
CA ASP A 73 1.99 7.83 -16.74
C ASP A 73 2.82 6.68 -17.36
N ARG A 74 4.13 6.84 -17.44
CA ARG A 74 5.06 5.80 -17.90
C ARG A 74 5.16 4.66 -16.88
N VAL A 75 5.20 4.98 -15.58
CA VAL A 75 5.24 3.96 -14.51
C VAL A 75 3.95 3.13 -14.53
N VAL A 76 2.78 3.78 -14.63
CA VAL A 76 1.48 3.10 -14.73
C VAL A 76 1.41 2.23 -15.99
N SER A 77 1.90 2.73 -17.13
CA SER A 77 1.91 1.99 -18.41
C SER A 77 2.77 0.72 -18.37
N LYS A 78 3.72 0.62 -17.43
CA LYS A 78 4.51 -0.60 -17.19
C LYS A 78 3.77 -1.64 -16.33
N GLY A 79 2.58 -1.33 -15.81
CA GLY A 79 1.75 -2.24 -15.01
C GLY A 79 1.84 -2.00 -13.50
N MET A 80 2.15 -0.79 -13.06
CA MET A 80 2.08 -0.40 -11.65
C MET A 80 0.81 0.41 -11.41
N ALA A 81 0.06 0.11 -10.34
CA ALA A 81 -1.09 0.91 -9.92
C ALA A 81 -0.88 1.40 -8.49
N LEU A 82 -1.15 2.68 -8.24
CA LEU A 82 -1.16 3.28 -6.91
C LEU A 82 -2.60 3.61 -6.52
N VAL A 83 -3.02 3.08 -5.37
CA VAL A 83 -4.24 3.50 -4.65
C VAL A 83 -3.76 4.42 -3.51
N PRO A 84 -3.92 5.74 -3.65
CA PRO A 84 -3.38 6.70 -2.71
C PRO A 84 -4.19 6.75 -1.41
N GLU A 85 -3.57 7.30 -0.35
CA GLU A 85 -4.27 7.75 0.83
C GLU A 85 -5.38 8.75 0.44
N GLY A 86 -6.53 8.69 1.09
CA GLY A 86 -7.65 9.61 0.78
C GLY A 86 -8.53 9.18 -0.41
N ARG A 87 -8.25 8.00 -1.01
CA ARG A 87 -9.10 7.34 -2.05
C ARG A 87 -9.09 8.03 -3.41
N GLU A 88 -9.09 9.36 -3.45
CA GLU A 88 -9.04 10.21 -4.65
C GLU A 88 -10.02 9.76 -5.77
N VAL A 89 -11.27 9.45 -5.38
CA VAL A 89 -12.34 9.17 -6.35
C VAL A 89 -12.81 10.47 -7.01
N PHE A 90 -13.29 10.37 -8.25
CA PHE A 90 -13.89 11.49 -8.97
C PHE A 90 -15.35 11.62 -8.52
N PRO A 91 -15.70 12.58 -7.65
CA PRO A 91 -17.00 12.57 -6.95
C PRO A 91 -18.19 12.83 -7.85
N TYR A 92 -18.00 13.52 -8.97
CA TYR A 92 -19.04 13.85 -9.94
C TYR A 92 -19.24 12.81 -11.04
N LEU A 93 -18.28 11.87 -11.18
CA LEU A 93 -18.41 10.75 -12.10
C LEU A 93 -19.15 9.59 -11.41
N THR A 94 -19.84 8.80 -12.21
CA THR A 94 -20.45 7.55 -11.76
C THR A 94 -19.39 6.54 -11.30
N ILE A 95 -19.81 5.53 -10.58
CA ILE A 95 -18.96 4.42 -10.18
C ILE A 95 -18.34 3.74 -11.40
N GLU A 96 -19.14 3.46 -12.43
CA GLU A 96 -18.67 2.83 -13.66
C GLU A 96 -17.66 3.69 -14.41
N GLU A 97 -17.88 5.00 -14.51
CA GLU A 97 -16.93 5.93 -15.12
C GLU A 97 -15.62 6.00 -14.33
N ASN A 98 -15.68 6.05 -12.99
CA ASN A 98 -14.48 5.96 -12.14
C ASN A 98 -13.68 4.68 -12.40
N LEU A 99 -14.35 3.52 -12.49
CA LEU A 99 -13.69 2.25 -12.79
C LEU A 99 -13.05 2.27 -14.18
N LYS A 100 -13.77 2.72 -15.21
CA LYS A 100 -13.24 2.80 -16.58
C LYS A 100 -12.00 3.69 -16.70
N LEU A 101 -11.92 4.77 -15.92
CA LEU A 101 -10.71 5.61 -15.86
C LEU A 101 -9.48 4.83 -15.38
N GLY A 102 -9.64 3.78 -14.56
CA GLY A 102 -8.53 2.93 -14.16
C GLY A 102 -7.84 2.19 -15.31
N ALA A 103 -8.55 2.00 -16.42
CA ALA A 103 -8.02 1.35 -17.62
C ALA A 103 -7.50 2.35 -18.70
N PHE A 104 -7.25 3.62 -18.36
CA PHE A 104 -6.93 4.67 -19.33
C PHE A 104 -5.68 4.41 -20.19
N THR A 105 -4.73 3.60 -19.69
CA THR A 105 -3.53 3.20 -20.44
C THR A 105 -3.78 2.04 -21.41
N ARG A 106 -4.96 1.39 -21.33
CA ARG A 106 -5.31 0.20 -22.11
C ARG A 106 -6.18 0.56 -23.30
N ARG A 107 -6.09 -0.25 -24.36
CA ARG A 107 -6.88 -0.09 -25.60
C ARG A 107 -7.76 -1.30 -25.91
N ASP A 108 -7.71 -2.32 -25.06
CA ASP A 108 -8.51 -3.55 -25.19
C ASP A 108 -9.90 -3.39 -24.55
N ASN A 109 -10.74 -4.42 -24.72
CA ASN A 109 -12.04 -4.45 -24.07
C ASN A 109 -11.87 -4.70 -22.56
N THR A 110 -12.49 -3.85 -21.74
CA THR A 110 -12.41 -3.89 -20.28
C THR A 110 -13.67 -4.44 -19.61
N ALA A 111 -14.60 -5.05 -20.38
CA ALA A 111 -15.86 -5.55 -19.85
C ALA A 111 -15.65 -6.68 -18.82
N ASP A 112 -14.73 -7.61 -19.10
CA ASP A 112 -14.41 -8.71 -18.19
C ASP A 112 -13.76 -8.22 -16.90
N ASP A 113 -12.91 -7.18 -16.99
CA ASP A 113 -12.30 -6.55 -15.81
C ASP A 113 -13.33 -5.87 -14.93
N LEU A 114 -14.33 -5.21 -15.56
CA LEU A 114 -15.41 -4.57 -14.84
C LEU A 114 -16.26 -5.60 -14.08
N GLU A 115 -16.59 -6.74 -14.73
CA GLU A 115 -17.30 -7.84 -14.07
C GLU A 115 -16.44 -8.48 -12.97
N LEU A 116 -15.13 -8.60 -13.17
CA LEU A 116 -14.22 -9.06 -12.14
C LEU A 116 -14.25 -8.13 -10.92
N VAL A 117 -14.14 -6.81 -11.11
CA VAL A 117 -14.24 -5.82 -10.02
C VAL A 117 -15.57 -5.95 -9.29
N TYR A 118 -16.67 -6.10 -10.03
CA TYR A 118 -17.99 -6.26 -9.45
C TYR A 118 -18.17 -7.57 -8.66
N SER A 119 -17.42 -8.64 -9.02
CA SER A 119 -17.43 -9.89 -8.26
C SER A 119 -16.77 -9.75 -6.90
N TYR A 120 -15.76 -8.90 -6.76
CA TYR A 120 -15.12 -8.58 -5.49
C TYR A 120 -15.87 -7.51 -4.69
N PHE A 121 -16.55 -6.59 -5.38
CA PHE A 121 -17.25 -5.44 -4.79
C PHE A 121 -18.70 -5.35 -5.31
N PRO A 122 -19.62 -6.27 -4.92
CA PRO A 122 -20.99 -6.31 -5.45
C PRO A 122 -21.76 -5.00 -5.29
N ILE A 123 -21.52 -4.27 -4.20
CA ILE A 123 -22.14 -2.96 -3.94
C ILE A 123 -21.85 -1.93 -5.03
N LEU A 124 -20.70 -2.02 -5.69
CA LEU A 124 -20.36 -1.13 -6.81
C LEU A 124 -21.19 -1.46 -8.05
N LYS A 125 -21.51 -2.75 -8.27
CA LYS A 125 -22.41 -3.19 -9.35
C LYS A 125 -23.84 -2.72 -9.11
N GLU A 126 -24.33 -2.85 -7.88
CA GLU A 126 -25.68 -2.42 -7.52
C GLU A 126 -25.91 -0.93 -7.76
N ARG A 127 -24.85 -0.14 -7.63
CA ARG A 127 -24.89 1.33 -7.68
C ARG A 127 -24.10 1.95 -8.83
N TYR A 128 -23.79 1.20 -9.87
CA TYR A 128 -22.85 1.57 -10.93
C TYR A 128 -23.10 2.93 -11.59
N ARG A 129 -24.38 3.37 -11.68
CA ARG A 129 -24.79 4.68 -12.21
C ARG A 129 -24.79 5.81 -11.18
N GLN A 130 -24.58 5.50 -9.90
CA GLN A 130 -24.55 6.51 -8.86
C GLN A 130 -23.23 7.29 -8.93
N ALA A 131 -23.29 8.62 -8.70
CA ALA A 131 -22.09 9.43 -8.59
C ALA A 131 -21.29 9.03 -7.34
N ALA A 132 -19.94 8.90 -7.50
CA ALA A 132 -19.07 8.36 -6.48
C ALA A 132 -19.02 9.22 -5.20
N GLY A 133 -19.34 10.51 -5.28
CA GLY A 133 -19.42 11.39 -4.12
C GLY A 133 -20.49 11.01 -3.10
N PHE A 134 -21.51 10.23 -3.49
CA PHE A 134 -22.55 9.74 -2.57
C PHE A 134 -22.24 8.40 -1.91
N LEU A 135 -21.08 7.82 -2.18
CA LEU A 135 -20.63 6.61 -1.53
C LEU A 135 -20.13 6.89 -0.10
N SER A 136 -20.33 5.90 0.80
CA SER A 136 -19.67 5.92 2.10
C SER A 136 -18.14 5.82 1.95
N GLY A 137 -17.39 6.20 2.97
CA GLY A 137 -15.94 6.12 2.94
C GLY A 137 -15.39 4.72 2.60
N GLY A 138 -16.01 3.65 3.12
CA GLY A 138 -15.61 2.28 2.79
C GLY A 138 -15.93 1.92 1.33
N GLN A 139 -17.08 2.35 0.81
CA GLN A 139 -17.44 2.12 -0.59
C GLN A 139 -16.54 2.91 -1.55
N GLN A 140 -16.12 4.12 -1.17
CA GLN A 140 -15.11 4.88 -1.93
C GLN A 140 -13.75 4.17 -1.93
N GLN A 141 -13.37 3.51 -0.81
CA GLN A 141 -12.15 2.70 -0.76
C GLN A 141 -12.25 1.48 -1.67
N MET A 142 -13.39 0.78 -1.68
CA MET A 142 -13.67 -0.31 -2.62
C MET A 142 -13.57 0.17 -4.08
N LEU A 143 -14.14 1.35 -4.37
CA LEU A 143 -14.06 1.96 -5.69
C LEU A 143 -12.61 2.31 -6.10
N ALA A 144 -11.82 2.86 -5.19
CA ALA A 144 -10.42 3.20 -5.45
C ALA A 144 -9.56 1.94 -5.74
N ILE A 145 -9.76 0.86 -4.97
CA ILE A 145 -9.10 -0.44 -5.22
C ILE A 145 -9.59 -1.03 -6.55
N GLY A 146 -10.90 -1.03 -6.80
CA GLY A 146 -11.48 -1.51 -8.06
C GLY A 146 -10.93 -0.74 -9.26
N ARG A 147 -10.80 0.58 -9.16
CA ARG A 147 -10.18 1.42 -10.19
C ARG A 147 -8.73 1.02 -10.46
N GLY A 148 -7.96 0.72 -9.42
CA GLY A 148 -6.59 0.20 -9.55
C GLY A 148 -6.54 -1.16 -10.28
N LEU A 149 -7.50 -2.06 -10.02
CA LEU A 149 -7.59 -3.36 -10.66
C LEU A 149 -7.87 -3.28 -12.16
N MET A 150 -8.62 -2.28 -12.62
CA MET A 150 -8.94 -2.08 -14.03
C MET A 150 -7.69 -1.89 -14.91
N ALA A 151 -6.55 -1.48 -14.33
CA ALA A 151 -5.26 -1.41 -15.02
C ALA A 151 -4.63 -2.79 -15.29
N ARG A 152 -5.14 -3.89 -14.74
CA ARG A 152 -4.47 -5.23 -14.68
C ARG A 152 -3.04 -5.12 -14.18
N PRO A 153 -2.82 -4.58 -12.98
CA PRO A 153 -1.48 -4.25 -12.53
C PRO A 153 -0.67 -5.51 -12.22
N ARG A 154 0.64 -5.47 -12.54
CA ARG A 154 1.64 -6.44 -12.07
C ARG A 154 2.03 -6.16 -10.60
N LEU A 155 1.92 -4.90 -10.19
CA LEU A 155 2.11 -4.44 -8.81
C LEU A 155 1.03 -3.42 -8.46
N MET A 156 0.25 -3.72 -7.42
CA MET A 156 -0.69 -2.77 -6.82
C MET A 156 -0.10 -2.24 -5.50
N MET A 157 0.05 -0.94 -5.43
CA MET A 157 0.49 -0.25 -4.22
C MET A 157 -0.70 0.40 -3.53
N LEU A 158 -0.87 0.14 -2.23
CA LEU A 158 -2.01 0.63 -1.43
C LEU A 158 -1.47 1.44 -0.24
N ASP A 159 -1.78 2.73 -0.21
CA ASP A 159 -1.34 3.66 0.83
C ASP A 159 -2.45 3.84 1.88
N GLU A 160 -2.25 3.25 3.06
CA GLU A 160 -3.15 3.25 4.22
C GLU A 160 -4.61 2.90 3.88
N PRO A 161 -4.88 1.73 3.25
CA PRO A 161 -6.21 1.36 2.81
C PRO A 161 -7.24 1.22 3.96
N SER A 162 -6.79 1.11 5.22
CA SER A 162 -7.66 1.05 6.41
C SER A 162 -8.04 2.42 6.98
N LEU A 163 -7.40 3.50 6.53
CA LEU A 163 -7.54 4.82 7.17
C LEU A 163 -8.99 5.33 7.14
N GLY A 164 -9.50 5.68 8.33
CA GLY A 164 -10.84 6.25 8.48
C GLY A 164 -11.98 5.26 8.23
N LEU A 165 -11.70 3.94 8.27
CA LEU A 165 -12.70 2.89 8.17
C LEU A 165 -13.07 2.32 9.54
N SER A 166 -14.30 1.79 9.65
CA SER A 166 -14.68 1.00 10.82
C SER A 166 -13.89 -0.32 10.86
N PRO A 167 -13.72 -0.94 12.04
CA PRO A 167 -13.00 -2.21 12.16
C PRO A 167 -13.56 -3.31 11.25
N LEU A 168 -14.88 -3.38 11.09
CA LEU A 168 -15.54 -4.35 10.23
C LEU A 168 -15.19 -4.14 8.76
N LEU A 169 -15.29 -2.90 8.25
CA LEU A 169 -14.93 -2.56 6.87
C LEU A 169 -13.43 -2.76 6.61
N THR A 170 -12.59 -2.47 7.60
CA THR A 170 -11.16 -2.75 7.51
C THR A 170 -10.90 -4.24 7.30
N GLN A 171 -11.54 -5.12 8.09
CA GLN A 171 -11.42 -6.56 7.92
C GLN A 171 -11.93 -7.02 6.54
N GLU A 172 -13.05 -6.50 6.07
CA GLU A 172 -13.61 -6.80 4.75
C GLU A 172 -12.64 -6.42 3.62
N ILE A 173 -12.12 -5.19 3.63
CA ILE A 173 -11.16 -4.71 2.63
C ILE A 173 -9.89 -5.59 2.61
N PHE A 174 -9.34 -5.91 3.77
CA PHE A 174 -8.13 -6.74 3.84
C PHE A 174 -8.39 -8.21 3.46
N ALA A 175 -9.57 -8.75 3.72
CA ALA A 175 -9.98 -10.04 3.22
C ALA A 175 -10.07 -10.04 1.69
N ILE A 176 -10.58 -8.96 1.08
CA ILE A 176 -10.61 -8.80 -0.39
C ILE A 176 -9.19 -8.67 -0.96
N ILE A 177 -8.30 -7.90 -0.31
CA ILE A 177 -6.89 -7.76 -0.71
C ILE A 177 -6.20 -9.14 -0.72
N ALA A 178 -6.39 -9.94 0.34
CA ALA A 178 -5.84 -11.29 0.40
C ALA A 178 -6.41 -12.21 -0.70
N ARG A 179 -7.72 -12.12 -0.96
CA ARG A 179 -8.37 -12.89 -2.04
C ARG A 179 -7.87 -12.50 -3.42
N LEU A 180 -7.72 -11.21 -3.70
CA LEU A 180 -7.18 -10.69 -4.96
C LEU A 180 -5.76 -11.21 -5.22
N ASN A 181 -4.92 -11.25 -4.19
CA ASN A 181 -3.59 -11.83 -4.31
C ASN A 181 -3.67 -13.35 -4.59
N ALA A 182 -4.45 -14.10 -3.80
CA ALA A 182 -4.54 -15.56 -3.92
C ALA A 182 -5.20 -16.03 -5.24
N GLU A 183 -6.27 -15.35 -5.69
CA GLU A 183 -7.09 -15.76 -6.83
C GLU A 183 -6.59 -15.18 -8.16
N GLN A 184 -6.01 -13.96 -8.14
CA GLN A 184 -5.56 -13.26 -9.35
C GLN A 184 -4.03 -13.15 -9.47
N GLY A 185 -3.29 -13.56 -8.44
CA GLY A 185 -1.82 -13.47 -8.43
C GLY A 185 -1.28 -12.03 -8.39
N VAL A 186 -2.10 -11.03 -8.03
CA VAL A 186 -1.67 -9.63 -8.00
C VAL A 186 -0.62 -9.43 -6.91
N THR A 187 0.58 -9.00 -7.30
CA THR A 187 1.62 -8.59 -6.35
C THR A 187 1.24 -7.30 -5.66
N MET A 188 1.44 -7.18 -4.34
CA MET A 188 0.98 -6.02 -3.61
C MET A 188 2.03 -5.44 -2.67
N LEU A 189 2.11 -4.11 -2.61
CA LEU A 189 2.86 -3.36 -1.62
C LEU A 189 1.88 -2.54 -0.78
N LEU A 190 1.71 -2.92 0.49
CA LEU A 190 0.82 -2.26 1.44
C LEU A 190 1.62 -1.33 2.34
N VAL A 191 1.15 -0.12 2.53
CA VAL A 191 1.64 0.78 3.56
C VAL A 191 0.57 0.94 4.61
N GLU A 192 0.89 0.67 5.87
CA GLU A 192 -0.08 0.71 6.97
C GLU A 192 0.54 1.22 8.29
N GLN A 193 -0.31 1.83 9.09
CA GLN A 193 0.00 2.13 10.48
C GLN A 193 -0.48 1.00 11.41
N ASN A 194 -1.60 0.35 11.05
CA ASN A 194 -2.17 -0.76 11.81
C ASN A 194 -1.40 -2.07 11.56
N ALA A 195 -0.36 -2.30 12.38
CA ALA A 195 0.49 -3.47 12.25
C ALA A 195 -0.27 -4.80 12.41
N HIS A 196 -1.34 -4.82 13.19
CA HIS A 196 -2.08 -6.07 13.45
C HIS A 196 -2.66 -6.64 12.17
N ILE A 197 -3.40 -5.81 11.41
CA ILE A 197 -4.04 -6.27 10.18
C ILE A 197 -3.04 -6.42 9.04
N ALA A 198 -2.05 -5.51 8.95
CA ALA A 198 -1.03 -5.57 7.92
C ALA A 198 -0.19 -6.86 8.00
N LEU A 199 0.31 -7.21 9.20
CA LEU A 199 1.04 -8.45 9.42
C LEU A 199 0.15 -9.71 9.33
N ALA A 200 -1.18 -9.58 9.52
CA ALA A 200 -2.10 -10.70 9.33
C ALA A 200 -2.29 -11.05 7.85
N THR A 201 -2.13 -10.08 6.96
CA THR A 201 -2.43 -10.20 5.53
C THR A 201 -1.16 -10.40 4.69
N ALA A 202 -0.04 -9.78 5.07
CA ALA A 202 1.19 -9.82 4.31
C ALA A 202 2.02 -11.08 4.55
N HIS A 203 2.92 -11.39 3.60
CA HIS A 203 3.92 -12.46 3.70
C HIS A 203 5.23 -11.95 4.30
N LYS A 204 5.61 -10.72 3.95
CA LYS A 204 6.85 -10.07 4.38
C LYS A 204 6.56 -8.64 4.81
N GLY A 205 7.35 -8.13 5.74
CA GLY A 205 7.20 -6.76 6.21
C GLY A 205 8.54 -6.04 6.37
N TYR A 206 8.44 -4.72 6.27
CA TYR A 206 9.50 -3.77 6.59
C TYR A 206 8.96 -2.77 7.61
N VAL A 207 9.78 -2.36 8.56
CA VAL A 207 9.46 -1.31 9.52
C VAL A 207 10.24 -0.07 9.14
N LEU A 208 9.51 1.00 8.83
CA LEU A 208 10.05 2.29 8.44
C LEU A 208 9.94 3.27 9.60
N GLU A 209 11.06 3.83 10.04
CA GLU A 209 11.12 4.87 11.07
C GLU A 209 12.02 6.02 10.63
N THR A 210 11.49 7.22 10.67
CA THR A 210 12.24 8.46 10.34
C THR A 210 13.02 8.34 9.02
N GLY A 211 12.38 7.76 8.00
CA GLY A 211 12.91 7.59 6.65
C GLY A 211 13.91 6.43 6.49
N ARG A 212 14.03 5.52 7.46
CA ARG A 212 14.95 4.36 7.39
C ARG A 212 14.22 3.06 7.65
N ILE A 213 14.60 1.99 6.94
CA ILE A 213 14.19 0.64 7.30
C ILE A 213 15.01 0.22 8.53
N VAL A 214 14.31 -0.04 9.63
CA VAL A 214 14.92 -0.44 10.92
C VAL A 214 14.79 -1.93 11.19
N MET A 215 13.81 -2.59 10.58
CA MET A 215 13.59 -4.03 10.70
C MET A 215 12.94 -4.57 9.43
N SER A 216 13.23 -5.82 9.07
CA SER A 216 12.58 -6.52 7.97
C SER A 216 12.59 -8.03 8.20
N GLY A 217 11.63 -8.73 7.61
CA GLY A 217 11.54 -10.18 7.68
C GLY A 217 10.18 -10.72 7.27
N THR A 218 10.00 -12.05 7.43
CA THR A 218 8.66 -12.65 7.29
C THR A 218 7.74 -12.12 8.38
N THR A 219 6.44 -12.15 8.15
CA THR A 219 5.46 -11.64 9.11
C THR A 219 5.47 -12.44 10.42
N GLU A 220 5.76 -13.74 10.37
CA GLU A 220 5.92 -14.60 11.57
C GLU A 220 7.08 -14.09 12.45
N ARG A 221 8.23 -13.80 11.82
CA ARG A 221 9.41 -13.29 12.52
C ARG A 221 9.15 -11.90 13.13
N LEU A 222 8.48 -11.03 12.37
CA LEU A 222 8.15 -9.69 12.85
C LEU A 222 7.17 -9.74 14.03
N ARG A 223 6.14 -10.60 13.95
CA ARG A 223 5.18 -10.80 15.06
C ARG A 223 5.83 -11.38 16.32
N ALA A 224 6.87 -12.19 16.18
CA ALA A 224 7.59 -12.76 17.31
C ALA A 224 8.58 -11.79 17.96
N SER A 225 8.84 -10.63 17.33
CA SER A 225 9.76 -9.61 17.86
C SER A 225 9.13 -8.85 19.02
N ASP A 226 9.84 -8.74 20.14
CA ASP A 226 9.40 -7.98 21.32
C ASP A 226 9.16 -6.50 20.99
N ASP A 227 9.99 -5.91 20.13
CA ASP A 227 9.86 -4.52 19.72
C ASP A 227 8.55 -4.29 18.92
N ILE A 228 8.20 -5.21 18.01
CA ILE A 228 6.93 -5.11 17.26
C ILE A 228 5.75 -5.32 18.21
N GLN A 229 5.84 -6.25 19.15
CA GLN A 229 4.77 -6.50 20.13
C GLN A 229 4.56 -5.29 21.04
N GLU A 230 5.64 -4.67 21.53
CA GLU A 230 5.56 -3.54 22.45
C GLU A 230 5.13 -2.24 21.74
N PHE A 231 5.75 -1.90 20.58
CA PHE A 231 5.58 -0.59 19.95
C PHE A 231 4.45 -0.52 18.91
N TYR A 232 4.11 -1.65 18.28
CA TYR A 232 3.12 -1.69 17.19
C TYR A 232 1.89 -2.53 17.49
N LEU A 233 1.98 -3.59 18.30
CA LEU A 233 0.84 -4.46 18.63
C LEU A 233 0.24 -4.18 20.00
N GLY A 234 0.81 -3.24 20.78
CA GLY A 234 0.23 -2.79 22.06
C GLY A 234 0.25 -3.84 23.17
N ARG A 235 0.96 -4.95 23.04
CA ARG A 235 1.14 -5.92 24.10
C ARG A 235 2.13 -5.38 25.15
N SER A 236 1.62 -4.53 26.04
CA SER A 236 2.27 -4.32 27.33
C SER A 236 2.14 -5.62 28.12
N GLY A 237 3.24 -6.27 28.42
CA GLY A 237 3.23 -7.38 29.38
C GLY A 237 2.48 -6.92 30.64
N ASP A 238 1.38 -7.58 30.98
CA ASP A 238 0.74 -7.45 32.28
C ASP A 238 1.73 -7.87 33.33
N GLN A 239 2.23 -6.90 34.06
CA GLN A 239 2.95 -6.91 35.33
C GLN A 239 4.18 -5.99 35.29
N GLN A 240 3.95 -4.76 35.54
CA GLN A 240 4.82 -3.69 36.08
C GLN A 240 4.49 -2.34 35.44
N ARG A 241 3.25 -1.92 35.60
CA ARG A 241 2.86 -0.50 35.46
C ARG A 241 3.42 0.25 36.65
N ASP A 242 4.73 0.47 36.70
CA ASP A 242 5.28 1.66 37.39
C ASP A 242 6.78 1.77 37.12
N GLN A 243 7.18 2.93 36.71
CA GLN A 243 8.51 3.54 36.79
C GLN A 243 9.56 3.35 35.67
N LYS A 244 9.41 2.57 34.58
CA LYS A 244 10.50 2.45 33.59
C LYS A 244 10.11 2.64 32.10
N ARG A 245 8.90 3.05 31.80
CA ARG A 245 8.39 3.11 30.40
C ARG A 245 9.16 4.06 29.47
N TRP A 246 9.77 5.10 29.96
CA TRP A 246 10.47 6.10 29.16
C TRP A 246 11.99 5.86 29.00
N LYS A 247 12.54 4.80 29.58
CA LYS A 247 13.97 4.46 29.52
C LYS A 247 14.32 3.28 28.61
N ARG A 248 13.36 2.50 28.09
CA ARG A 248 13.67 1.43 27.14
C ARG A 248 13.92 2.05 25.77
N ARG A 249 15.15 1.92 25.27
CA ARG A 249 15.51 2.27 23.89
C ARG A 249 15.16 1.09 23.00
N LYS A 250 14.62 1.38 21.80
CA LYS A 250 14.44 0.37 20.77
C LYS A 250 15.78 -0.29 20.42
N THR A 251 15.79 -1.58 20.14
CA THR A 251 17.03 -2.34 19.89
C THR A 251 17.79 -1.90 18.64
N TRP A 252 17.12 -1.23 17.70
CA TRP A 252 17.69 -0.72 16.44
C TRP A 252 18.08 0.76 16.45
N ARG A 253 18.24 1.38 17.60
CA ARG A 253 18.75 2.75 17.71
C ARG A 253 20.27 2.77 17.86
#